data_26553618a024d6e0068510448aeadd20
#
_entry.id   26553618a024d6e0068510448aeadd20
#
_cell.length_a   1.000
_cell.length_b   1.000
_cell.length_c   1.000
_cell.angle_alpha   90.00
_cell.angle_beta   90.00
_cell.angle_gamma   90.00
#
_symmetry.space_group_name_H-M   'P 1'
#
loop_
_entity.id
_entity.type
_entity.pdbx_description
1 polymer ?
#
loop_
_entity_poly.entity_id
_entity_poly.type
_entity_poly.pdbx_seq_one_letter_code
_entity_poly.pdbx_strand_id
1 'polypeptide(L)'
;TVIAPSTYIEATTAQFPDLEGIVPGLGKYSPCPWGLGPEIRGAKHPHWTAPRNSASTFGHFGGTGTFIWHDPVANVTCFALTNREFDAWAMQFWPDFGQAVLHELGR
;
A
#
# COMPACT_ATOMS: atom_id res chain seq x y z
N THR A 1 22.90 3.00 7.21
CA THR A 1 22.07 2.40 6.14
C THR A 1 21.89 0.92 6.41
N VAL A 2 20.65 0.46 6.49
CA VAL A 2 20.35 -0.96 6.76
C VAL A 2 20.50 -1.79 5.48
N ILE A 3 20.09 -1.25 4.35
CA ILE A 3 20.20 -1.89 3.03
C ILE A 3 20.80 -0.90 2.03
N ALA A 4 21.43 -1.44 0.98
CA ALA A 4 21.97 -0.61 -0.08
C ALA A 4 20.84 0.10 -0.86
N PRO A 5 21.07 1.31 -1.39
CA PRO A 5 20.09 2.00 -2.22
C PRO A 5 19.59 1.18 -3.40
N SER A 6 20.46 0.40 -4.05
CA SER A 6 20.08 -0.48 -5.15
C SER A 6 19.11 -1.58 -4.71
N THR A 7 19.30 -2.14 -3.51
CA THR A 7 18.40 -3.14 -2.94
C THR A 7 17.02 -2.53 -2.65
N TYR A 8 17.00 -1.31 -2.11
CA TYR A 8 15.74 -0.59 -1.88
C TYR A 8 14.98 -0.37 -3.20
N ILE A 9 15.67 0.10 -4.23
CA ILE A 9 15.06 0.33 -5.54
C ILE A 9 14.48 -0.97 -6.10
N GLU A 10 15.25 -2.06 -6.08
CA GLU A 10 14.78 -3.35 -6.57
C GLU A 10 13.58 -3.87 -5.78
N ALA A 11 13.64 -3.79 -4.46
CA ALA A 11 12.58 -4.28 -3.59
C ALA A 11 11.26 -3.52 -3.75
N THR A 12 11.31 -2.24 -4.14
CA THR A 12 10.14 -1.39 -4.34
C THR A 12 9.77 -1.19 -5.81
N THR A 13 10.39 -1.94 -6.70
CA THR A 13 10.06 -1.98 -8.13
C THR A 13 9.22 -3.22 -8.42
N ALA A 14 8.22 -3.07 -9.31
CA ALA A 14 7.35 -4.19 -9.67
C ALA A 14 8.17 -5.36 -10.25
N GLN A 15 8.06 -6.50 -9.59
CA GLN A 15 8.55 -7.78 -10.11
C GLN A 15 7.43 -8.39 -10.95
N PHE A 16 7.74 -8.94 -12.11
CA PHE A 16 6.72 -9.50 -12.99
C PHE A 16 5.55 -8.54 -13.24
N PRO A 17 5.78 -7.37 -13.85
CA PRO A 17 4.81 -6.27 -13.86
C PRO A 17 3.51 -6.56 -14.61
N ASP A 18 3.46 -7.63 -15.41
CA ASP A 18 2.28 -8.00 -16.19
C ASP A 18 1.41 -9.06 -15.50
N LEU A 19 1.83 -9.58 -14.35
CA LEU A 19 1.04 -10.60 -13.65
C LEU A 19 -0.22 -9.99 -13.03
N GLU A 20 -1.30 -10.74 -13.13
CA GLU A 20 -2.52 -10.48 -12.37
C GLU A 20 -2.42 -11.12 -10.97
N GLY A 21 -3.23 -10.62 -10.04
CA GLY A 21 -3.26 -11.14 -8.69
C GLY A 21 -4.52 -10.75 -7.94
N ILE A 22 -4.65 -11.29 -6.75
CA ILE A 22 -5.78 -11.02 -5.87
C ILE A 22 -5.26 -10.30 -4.63
N VAL A 23 -5.92 -9.18 -4.30
CA VAL A 23 -5.72 -8.50 -3.02
C VAL A 23 -6.90 -8.87 -2.13
N PRO A 24 -6.67 -9.55 -0.99
CA PRO A 24 -7.75 -9.96 -0.10
C PRO A 24 -8.66 -8.79 0.28
N GLY A 25 -9.97 -9.01 0.23
CA GLY A 25 -10.98 -7.99 0.54
C GLY A 25 -11.28 -7.01 -0.60
N LEU A 26 -10.43 -6.94 -1.64
CA LEU A 26 -10.58 -6.01 -2.76
C LEU A 26 -10.85 -6.72 -4.09
N GLY A 27 -10.32 -7.93 -4.25
CA GLY A 27 -10.53 -8.73 -5.45
C GLY A 27 -9.32 -8.79 -6.38
N LYS A 28 -9.60 -9.06 -7.66
CA LYS A 28 -8.58 -9.28 -8.68
C LYS A 28 -8.19 -7.98 -9.38
N TYR A 29 -6.88 -7.83 -9.58
CA TYR A 29 -6.29 -6.74 -10.37
C TYR A 29 -5.42 -7.30 -11.47
N SER A 30 -5.46 -6.66 -12.63
CA SER A 30 -4.65 -7.02 -13.78
C SER A 30 -4.11 -5.74 -14.46
N PRO A 31 -2.84 -5.42 -14.27
CA PRO A 31 -1.83 -6.09 -13.45
C PRO A 31 -2.03 -5.87 -11.95
N CYS A 32 -1.36 -6.70 -11.15
CA CYS A 32 -1.30 -6.56 -9.69
C CYS A 32 0.17 -6.46 -9.28
N PRO A 33 0.79 -5.26 -9.34
CA PRO A 33 2.21 -5.13 -9.09
C PRO A 33 2.58 -5.38 -7.64
N TRP A 34 3.67 -6.12 -7.46
CA TRP A 34 4.33 -6.41 -6.20
C TRP A 34 5.84 -6.22 -6.34
N GLY A 35 6.48 -5.72 -5.29
CA GLY A 35 7.93 -5.71 -5.18
C GLY A 35 8.45 -6.99 -4.52
N LEU A 36 9.65 -6.93 -4.01
CA LEU A 36 10.23 -8.03 -3.21
C LEU A 36 9.73 -7.90 -1.77
N GLY A 37 8.53 -8.34 -1.51
CA GLY A 37 7.86 -8.28 -0.21
C GLY A 37 6.69 -7.31 -0.17
N PRO A 38 6.88 -6.01 -0.36
CA PRO A 38 5.74 -5.10 -0.32
C PRO A 38 4.88 -5.16 -1.57
N GLU A 39 3.58 -4.98 -1.39
CA GLU A 39 2.66 -4.70 -2.48
C GLU A 39 2.92 -3.29 -3.00
N ILE A 40 2.82 -3.09 -4.33
CA ILE A 40 2.89 -1.77 -4.96
C ILE A 40 1.49 -1.37 -5.38
N ARG A 41 1.09 -0.15 -5.02
CA ARG A 41 -0.25 0.34 -5.33
C ARG A 41 -0.52 0.33 -6.84
N GLY A 42 0.37 0.90 -7.63
CA GLY A 42 0.15 1.02 -9.06
C GLY A 42 -1.14 1.77 -9.37
N ALA A 43 -1.87 1.30 -10.38
CA ALA A 43 -3.16 1.86 -10.82
C ALA A 43 -4.37 1.15 -10.16
N LYS A 44 -4.15 0.34 -9.14
CA LYS A 44 -5.24 -0.36 -8.47
C LYS A 44 -6.24 0.62 -7.87
N HIS A 45 -7.53 0.41 -8.18
CA HIS A 45 -8.61 1.22 -7.64
C HIS A 45 -9.91 0.38 -7.64
N PRO A 46 -10.65 0.28 -6.54
CA PRO A 46 -10.30 0.76 -5.19
C PRO A 46 -9.08 0.06 -4.61
N HIS A 47 -8.47 0.63 -3.58
CA HIS A 47 -7.32 0.04 -2.91
C HIS A 47 -7.37 0.34 -1.41
N TRP A 48 -6.62 -0.43 -0.61
CA TRP A 48 -6.57 -0.23 0.84
C TRP A 48 -5.73 0.99 1.25
N THR A 49 -4.89 1.52 0.37
CA THR A 49 -4.20 2.78 0.57
C THR A 49 -5.13 3.97 0.25
N ALA A 50 -4.68 5.18 0.54
CA ALA A 50 -5.47 6.38 0.26
C ALA A 50 -5.66 6.61 -1.25
N PRO A 51 -6.82 7.15 -1.66
CA PRO A 51 -7.05 7.50 -3.08
C PRO A 51 -5.99 8.42 -3.67
N ARG A 52 -5.42 9.32 -2.88
CA ARG A 52 -4.38 10.27 -3.32
C ARG A 52 -2.97 9.71 -3.30
N ASN A 53 -2.76 8.53 -2.79
CA ASN A 53 -1.44 7.93 -2.82
C ASN A 53 -0.94 7.80 -4.26
N SER A 54 0.35 8.04 -4.46
CA SER A 54 1.00 7.86 -5.76
C SER A 54 1.01 6.39 -6.19
N ALA A 55 1.16 6.16 -7.48
CA ALA A 55 1.27 4.79 -8.01
C ALA A 55 2.49 4.04 -7.48
N SER A 56 3.52 4.76 -7.04
CA SER A 56 4.73 4.18 -6.47
C SER A 56 4.61 3.86 -4.98
N THR A 57 3.48 4.14 -4.35
CA THR A 57 3.22 3.76 -2.96
C THR A 57 3.33 2.25 -2.80
N PHE A 58 4.04 1.85 -1.76
CA PHE A 58 4.23 0.44 -1.44
C PHE A 58 4.01 0.17 0.03
N GLY A 59 3.68 -1.05 0.37
CA GLY A 59 3.46 -1.44 1.74
C GLY A 59 2.82 -2.81 1.86
N HIS A 60 2.26 -3.07 3.01
CA HIS A 60 1.60 -4.34 3.30
C HIS A 60 0.58 -4.18 4.43
N PHE A 61 -0.41 -5.04 4.45
CA PHE A 61 -1.34 -5.12 5.57
C PHE A 61 -1.37 -6.54 6.16
N GLY A 62 -1.88 -6.66 7.37
CA GLY A 62 -1.94 -7.92 8.09
C GLY A 62 -3.37 -8.30 8.51
N GLY A 63 -3.60 -9.60 8.69
CA GLY A 63 -4.88 -10.16 9.11
C GLY A 63 -5.35 -9.69 10.49
N THR A 64 -4.46 -9.12 11.30
CA THR A 64 -4.80 -8.53 12.60
C THR A 64 -5.35 -7.11 12.52
N GLY A 65 -5.56 -6.59 11.31
CA GLY A 65 -6.10 -5.24 11.11
C GLY A 65 -5.05 -4.14 11.12
N THR A 66 -3.81 -4.48 10.82
CA THR A 66 -2.67 -3.57 10.80
C THR A 66 -2.20 -3.30 9.38
N PHE A 67 -1.62 -2.13 9.14
CA PHE A 67 -0.97 -1.86 7.87
C PHE A 67 0.20 -0.88 8.02
N ILE A 68 1.04 -0.87 7.02
CA ILE A 68 2.05 0.16 6.77
C ILE A 68 2.13 0.42 5.28
N TRP A 69 2.15 1.68 4.87
CA TRP A 69 2.51 2.08 3.53
C TRP A 69 3.45 3.29 3.54
N HIS A 70 4.25 3.39 2.49
CA HIS A 70 5.09 4.55 2.21
C HIS A 70 4.80 5.07 0.81
N ASP A 71 4.54 6.36 0.72
CA ASP A 71 4.39 7.08 -0.55
C ASP A 71 5.66 7.91 -0.81
N PRO A 72 6.53 7.48 -1.73
CA PRO A 72 7.77 8.19 -1.98
C PRO A 72 7.59 9.55 -2.67
N VAL A 73 6.48 9.79 -3.35
CA VAL A 73 6.18 11.10 -3.96
C VAL A 73 5.73 12.10 -2.89
N ALA A 74 4.81 11.68 -2.02
CA ALA A 74 4.38 12.52 -0.90
C ALA A 74 5.43 12.59 0.21
N ASN A 75 6.38 11.65 0.24
CA ASN A 75 7.36 11.45 1.30
C ASN A 75 6.68 11.24 2.66
N VAL A 76 5.67 10.39 2.69
CA VAL A 76 4.88 10.07 3.87
C VAL A 76 4.86 8.57 4.10
N THR A 77 5.11 8.17 5.34
CA THR A 77 4.86 6.81 5.81
C THR A 77 3.68 6.85 6.76
N CYS A 78 2.71 5.98 6.53
CA CYS A 78 1.55 5.84 7.39
C CYS A 78 1.44 4.40 7.86
N PHE A 79 1.13 4.22 9.14
CA PHE A 79 0.88 2.89 9.69
C PHE A 79 -0.25 2.96 10.71
N ALA A 80 -0.95 1.86 10.86
CA ALA A 80 -1.97 1.71 11.88
C ALA A 80 -1.85 0.34 12.56
N LEU A 81 -1.90 0.36 13.87
CA LEU A 81 -1.88 -0.85 14.70
C LEU A 81 -3.23 -0.95 15.39
N THR A 82 -3.99 -1.98 15.08
CA THR A 82 -5.31 -2.21 15.68
C THR A 82 -5.39 -3.59 16.32
N ASN A 83 -6.39 -3.79 17.16
CA ASN A 83 -6.72 -5.09 17.75
C ASN A 83 -8.00 -5.68 17.13
N ARG A 84 -8.40 -5.19 15.97
CA ARG A 84 -9.57 -5.64 15.23
C ARG A 84 -9.14 -6.36 13.97
N GLU A 85 -9.53 -7.63 13.83
CA GLU A 85 -9.19 -8.44 12.66
C GLU A 85 -9.59 -7.75 11.34
N PHE A 86 -8.76 -7.94 10.32
CA PHE A 86 -9.03 -7.48 8.97
C PHE A 86 -10.36 -8.05 8.46
N ASP A 87 -11.20 -7.16 7.98
CA ASP A 87 -12.50 -7.50 7.37
C ASP A 87 -12.97 -6.29 6.56
N ALA A 88 -14.21 -6.30 6.12
CA ALA A 88 -14.83 -5.22 5.32
C ALA A 88 -14.67 -3.82 5.95
N TRP A 89 -14.66 -3.70 7.26
CA TRP A 89 -14.44 -2.43 7.95
C TRP A 89 -13.12 -1.76 7.54
N ALA A 90 -12.07 -2.56 7.36
CA ALA A 90 -10.74 -2.06 6.99
C ALA A 90 -10.77 -1.45 5.58
N MET A 91 -11.45 -2.08 4.64
CA MET A 91 -11.58 -1.59 3.27
C MET A 91 -12.37 -0.29 3.18
N GLN A 92 -13.28 -0.05 4.12
CA GLN A 92 -14.02 1.20 4.21
C GLN A 92 -13.23 2.29 4.93
N PHE A 93 -12.55 1.94 6.01
CA PHE A 93 -11.92 2.90 6.91
C PHE A 93 -10.50 3.29 6.49
N TRP A 94 -9.66 2.35 6.07
CA TRP A 94 -8.25 2.62 5.80
C TRP A 94 -7.99 3.65 4.69
N PRO A 95 -8.70 3.59 3.54
CA PRO A 95 -8.52 4.62 2.51
C PRO A 95 -8.85 6.03 3.01
N ASP A 96 -9.95 6.18 3.75
CA ASP A 96 -10.36 7.46 4.30
C ASP A 96 -9.39 7.95 5.37
N PHE A 97 -8.92 7.06 6.23
CA PHE A 97 -7.90 7.40 7.23
C PHE A 97 -6.61 7.86 6.59
N GLY A 98 -6.10 7.12 5.62
CA GLY A 98 -4.89 7.51 4.88
C GLY A 98 -5.07 8.83 4.14
N GLN A 99 -6.24 9.08 3.57
CA GLN A 99 -6.58 10.33 2.91
C GLN A 99 -6.56 11.51 3.89
N ALA A 100 -7.11 11.32 5.09
CA ALA A 100 -7.09 12.34 6.14
C ALA A 100 -5.65 12.65 6.58
N VAL A 101 -4.80 11.63 6.74
CA VAL A 101 -3.38 11.81 7.08
C VAL A 101 -2.67 12.65 6.01
N LEU A 102 -2.84 12.33 4.74
CA LEU A 102 -2.23 13.09 3.65
C LEU A 102 -2.72 14.54 3.63
N HIS A 103 -4.02 14.74 3.82
CA HIS A 103 -4.62 16.07 3.86
C HIS A 103 -4.04 16.92 5.01
N GLU A 104 -3.97 16.37 6.22
CA GLU A 104 -3.42 17.08 7.39
C GLU A 104 -1.95 17.45 7.21
N LEU A 105 -1.20 16.65 6.46
CA LEU A 105 0.21 16.91 6.15
C LEU A 105 0.39 17.83 4.94
N GLY A 106 -0.67 18.28 4.29
CA GLY A 106 -0.60 19.11 3.10
C GLY A 106 -0.08 18.36 1.86
N ARG A 107 -0.33 17.07 1.78
CA ARG A 107 0.15 16.20 0.69
C ARG A 107 -0.95 15.76 -0.28
#